data_5f47fd5e3ab42589002679833d049d45
#
_entry.id   5f47fd5e3ab42589002679833d049d45
#
_cell.length_a   1.000
_cell.length_b   1.000
_cell.length_c   1.000
_cell.angle_alpha   90.00
_cell.angle_beta   90.00
_cell.angle_gamma   90.00
#
_symmetry.space_group_name_H-M   'P 1'
#
loop_
_entity.id
_entity.type
_entity.pdbx_description
1 polymer ?
#
loop_
_entity_poly.entity_id
_entity_poly.type
_entity_poly.pdbx_seq_one_letter_code
_entity_poly.pdbx_strand_id
1 'polypeptide(L)'
;MEKTTFRNLLEKRVLLLDGAMGTEIQKFGLSEADFQGNLNINNGHELKGNNDLLVLTRPDVIESIHRSYLAAGADIITTCTFNAQAISQADYGTENLVKRINFEGAKLARKVADEFPQPRFVAGTMGPTTRLLSISDDAEHPEKRAITYDQLLEAYKEQALQLIEGGVDILLVETCLDPINAKAAIAAANNAIELSGRAEVSIMVSATVTDSNARLLSGQNIEAFAEAVASCSKYVDIIGLNCSMGVEAMLPPLRRLAEYTSKYVSVHPNAGLPNQMGQYDASPEKMAT
;
A
#
# COMPACT_ATOMS: atom_id res chain seq x y z
N MET A 1 6.57 27.49 15.20
CA MET A 1 5.23 26.92 14.87
C MET A 1 5.30 25.44 15.10
N GLU A 2 4.40 24.89 15.89
CA GLU A 2 4.27 23.42 16.05
C GLU A 2 4.03 22.79 14.66
N LYS A 3 4.78 21.72 14.35
CA LYS A 3 4.63 21.00 13.10
C LYS A 3 3.23 20.34 13.11
N THR A 4 2.36 20.70 12.17
CA THR A 4 1.03 20.09 12.06
C THR A 4 1.18 18.58 11.85
N THR A 5 0.71 17.78 12.78
CA THR A 5 0.77 16.32 12.67
C THR A 5 -0.35 15.80 11.78
N PHE A 6 -0.15 14.60 11.22
CA PHE A 6 -1.15 13.92 10.42
C PHE A 6 -2.49 13.77 11.16
N ARG A 7 -2.44 13.25 12.40
CA ARG A 7 -3.65 13.08 13.24
C ARG A 7 -4.40 14.38 13.49
N ASN A 8 -3.69 15.47 13.78
CA ASN A 8 -4.33 16.79 13.99
C ASN A 8 -5.05 17.33 12.74
N LEU A 9 -4.64 16.89 11.55
CA LEU A 9 -5.29 17.31 10.31
C LEU A 9 -6.50 16.45 9.97
N LEU A 10 -6.45 15.15 10.26
CA LEU A 10 -7.58 14.22 10.12
C LEU A 10 -8.80 14.66 10.95
N GLU A 11 -8.58 15.26 12.13
CA GLU A 11 -9.67 15.78 12.97
C GLU A 11 -10.36 17.02 12.36
N LYS A 12 -9.70 17.72 11.44
CA LYS A 12 -10.16 19.01 10.93
C LYS A 12 -10.81 18.93 9.56
N ARG A 13 -10.40 18.00 8.72
CA ARG A 13 -10.88 17.89 7.34
C ARG A 13 -10.58 16.54 6.70
N VAL A 14 -11.28 16.26 5.61
CA VAL A 14 -10.94 15.14 4.72
C VAL A 14 -9.55 15.41 4.10
N LEU A 15 -8.72 14.38 4.02
CA LEU A 15 -7.42 14.40 3.36
C LEU A 15 -7.49 13.61 2.06
N LEU A 16 -6.84 14.12 1.03
CA LEU A 16 -6.79 13.50 -0.28
C LEU A 16 -5.53 12.63 -0.42
N LEU A 17 -5.74 11.35 -0.71
CA LEU A 17 -4.69 10.43 -1.16
C LEU A 17 -4.33 10.75 -2.62
N ASP A 18 -3.11 10.37 -3.00
CA ASP A 18 -2.69 10.31 -4.40
C ASP A 18 -3.44 9.23 -5.19
N GLY A 19 -3.01 8.97 -6.42
CA GLY A 19 -3.61 7.98 -7.31
C GLY A 19 -2.66 6.83 -7.67
N ALA A 20 -3.04 6.08 -8.70
CA ALA A 20 -2.38 4.85 -9.10
C ALA A 20 -0.95 5.07 -9.60
N MET A 21 0.04 4.63 -8.84
CA MET A 21 1.45 4.66 -9.21
C MET A 21 1.73 3.82 -10.47
N GLY A 22 1.24 2.58 -10.52
CA GLY A 22 1.51 1.66 -11.62
C GLY A 22 1.01 2.18 -12.97
N THR A 23 -0.19 2.78 -13.02
CA THR A 23 -0.75 3.37 -14.25
C THR A 23 0.07 4.56 -14.74
N GLU A 24 0.59 5.38 -13.83
CA GLU A 24 1.46 6.50 -14.20
C GLU A 24 2.82 6.00 -14.73
N ILE A 25 3.41 4.97 -14.12
CA ILE A 25 4.65 4.33 -14.60
C ILE A 25 4.49 3.81 -16.03
N GLN A 26 3.35 3.19 -16.36
CA GLN A 26 3.09 2.65 -17.70
C GLN A 26 3.18 3.72 -18.81
N LYS A 27 2.84 4.98 -18.52
CA LYS A 27 2.92 6.08 -19.48
C LYS A 27 4.34 6.37 -19.96
N PHE A 28 5.35 5.98 -19.19
CA PHE A 28 6.76 6.18 -19.55
C PHE A 28 7.31 5.12 -20.52
N GLY A 29 6.59 4.02 -20.76
CA GLY A 29 6.98 2.98 -21.69
C GLY A 29 8.33 2.33 -21.38
N LEU A 30 8.63 2.13 -20.10
CA LEU A 30 9.94 1.65 -19.62
C LEU A 30 10.28 0.25 -20.17
N SER A 31 11.53 0.06 -20.51
CA SER A 31 12.11 -1.18 -21.01
C SER A 31 12.74 -2.00 -19.89
N GLU A 32 13.08 -3.29 -20.16
CA GLU A 32 13.85 -4.13 -19.22
C GLU A 32 15.13 -3.44 -18.74
N ALA A 33 15.84 -2.73 -19.64
CA ALA A 33 17.05 -1.99 -19.29
C ALA A 33 16.80 -0.88 -18.25
N ASP A 34 15.62 -0.25 -18.24
CA ASP A 34 15.24 0.74 -17.24
C ASP A 34 15.04 0.10 -15.86
N PHE A 35 14.44 -1.10 -15.80
CA PHE A 35 14.27 -1.87 -14.56
C PHE A 35 15.59 -2.43 -14.05
N GLN A 36 16.48 -2.87 -14.94
CA GLN A 36 17.83 -3.34 -14.61
C GLN A 36 18.70 -2.20 -14.07
N GLY A 37 18.69 -1.05 -14.73
CA GLY A 37 19.55 0.09 -14.39
C GLY A 37 21.01 -0.33 -14.21
N ASN A 38 21.63 0.20 -13.15
CA ASN A 38 23.02 -0.11 -12.77
C ASN A 38 23.14 -1.16 -11.64
N LEU A 39 22.07 -1.93 -11.37
CA LEU A 39 22.04 -2.83 -10.22
C LEU A 39 22.87 -4.10 -10.42
N ASN A 40 23.32 -4.39 -11.66
CA ASN A 40 24.09 -5.59 -12.02
C ASN A 40 23.42 -6.91 -11.55
N ILE A 41 22.09 -6.95 -11.57
CA ILE A 41 21.32 -8.15 -11.24
C ILE A 41 21.45 -9.12 -12.41
N ASN A 42 22.08 -10.25 -12.17
CA ASN A 42 22.27 -11.30 -13.17
C ASN A 42 21.80 -12.63 -12.58
N ASN A 43 20.50 -12.73 -12.33
CA ASN A 43 19.86 -13.89 -11.68
C ASN A 43 18.97 -14.69 -12.63
N GLY A 44 18.90 -14.32 -13.92
CA GLY A 44 18.10 -15.00 -14.94
C GLY A 44 16.61 -14.66 -14.92
N HIS A 45 16.16 -13.74 -14.04
CA HIS A 45 14.78 -13.24 -14.01
C HIS A 45 14.61 -11.99 -14.86
N GLU A 46 13.46 -11.84 -15.53
CA GLU A 46 13.02 -10.58 -16.10
C GLU A 46 12.58 -9.65 -14.97
N LEU A 47 13.09 -8.41 -14.95
CA LEU A 47 12.80 -7.44 -13.90
C LEU A 47 11.66 -6.50 -14.28
N LYS A 48 11.30 -6.42 -15.56
CA LYS A 48 10.20 -5.62 -16.05
C LYS A 48 8.89 -6.02 -15.35
N GLY A 49 8.21 -5.02 -14.78
CA GLY A 49 7.03 -5.25 -13.97
C GLY A 49 7.27 -5.18 -12.45
N ASN A 50 8.53 -5.28 -12.00
CA ASN A 50 8.89 -4.99 -10.61
C ASN A 50 9.03 -3.47 -10.42
N ASN A 51 7.89 -2.79 -10.33
CA ASN A 51 7.85 -1.32 -10.23
C ASN A 51 8.61 -0.78 -9.02
N ASP A 52 8.73 -1.56 -7.96
CA ASP A 52 9.40 -1.16 -6.73
C ASP A 52 10.91 -0.94 -6.93
N LEU A 53 11.52 -1.63 -7.91
CA LEU A 53 12.92 -1.40 -8.28
C LEU A 53 13.17 0.00 -8.84
N LEU A 54 12.15 0.64 -9.43
CA LEU A 54 12.29 1.95 -10.07
C LEU A 54 12.69 3.05 -9.09
N VAL A 55 12.46 2.88 -7.80
CA VAL A 55 12.98 3.82 -6.78
C VAL A 55 14.52 3.84 -6.77
N LEU A 56 15.17 2.77 -7.23
CA LEU A 56 16.63 2.64 -7.32
C LEU A 56 17.16 2.91 -8.73
N THR A 57 16.42 2.51 -9.77
CA THR A 57 16.89 2.51 -11.15
C THR A 57 16.41 3.72 -11.95
N ARG A 58 15.20 4.21 -11.66
CA ARG A 58 14.58 5.37 -12.31
C ARG A 58 13.87 6.27 -11.29
N PRO A 59 14.62 6.75 -10.25
CA PRO A 59 14.04 7.65 -9.24
C PRO A 59 13.46 8.93 -9.84
N ASP A 60 13.97 9.38 -11.00
CA ASP A 60 13.45 10.52 -11.76
C ASP A 60 11.98 10.34 -12.16
N VAL A 61 11.59 9.13 -12.59
CA VAL A 61 10.22 8.79 -12.95
C VAL A 61 9.32 8.85 -11.71
N ILE A 62 9.72 8.20 -10.63
CA ILE A 62 8.94 8.14 -9.39
C ILE A 62 8.78 9.54 -8.77
N GLU A 63 9.87 10.33 -8.71
CA GLU A 63 9.79 11.73 -8.25
C GLU A 63 8.79 12.55 -9.08
N SER A 64 8.80 12.40 -10.40
CA SER A 64 7.90 13.15 -11.27
C SER A 64 6.42 12.79 -11.03
N ILE A 65 6.12 11.53 -10.76
CA ILE A 65 4.77 11.06 -10.43
C ILE A 65 4.32 11.63 -9.09
N HIS A 66 5.13 11.51 -8.04
CA HIS A 66 4.82 12.10 -6.72
C HIS A 66 4.56 13.61 -6.83
N ARG A 67 5.41 14.33 -7.56
CA ARG A 67 5.28 15.77 -7.74
C ARG A 67 3.98 16.14 -8.48
N SER A 68 3.58 15.34 -9.47
CA SER A 68 2.33 15.57 -10.21
C SER A 68 1.09 15.42 -9.31
N TYR A 69 1.04 14.41 -8.46
CA TYR A 69 -0.06 14.23 -7.51
C TYR A 69 -0.13 15.33 -6.45
N LEU A 70 1.01 15.72 -5.89
CA LEU A 70 1.05 16.82 -4.91
C LEU A 70 0.66 18.17 -5.54
N ALA A 71 1.08 18.42 -6.79
CA ALA A 71 0.68 19.61 -7.55
C ALA A 71 -0.83 19.60 -7.86
N ALA A 72 -1.42 18.44 -8.07
CA ALA A 72 -2.88 18.27 -8.25
C ALA A 72 -3.67 18.45 -6.94
N GLY A 73 -3.00 18.51 -5.78
CA GLY A 73 -3.63 18.79 -4.50
C GLY A 73 -3.66 17.62 -3.51
N ALA A 74 -3.04 16.48 -3.80
CA ALA A 74 -2.96 15.38 -2.85
C ALA A 74 -2.29 15.83 -1.54
N ASP A 75 -2.85 15.46 -0.41
CA ASP A 75 -2.29 15.69 0.93
C ASP A 75 -1.33 14.59 1.35
N ILE A 76 -1.58 13.38 0.85
CA ILE A 76 -0.85 12.16 1.16
C ILE A 76 -0.40 11.53 -0.15
N ILE A 77 0.89 11.19 -0.26
CA ILE A 77 1.43 10.38 -1.35
C ILE A 77 1.87 9.01 -0.83
N THR A 78 1.71 7.99 -1.66
CA THR A 78 2.08 6.60 -1.35
C THR A 78 3.44 6.26 -1.94
N THR A 79 4.29 5.56 -1.20
CA THR A 79 5.60 5.13 -1.71
C THR A 79 5.45 4.07 -2.80
N CYS A 80 6.40 4.01 -3.74
CA CYS A 80 6.47 2.93 -4.73
C CYS A 80 7.15 1.70 -4.12
N THR A 81 6.46 1.04 -3.16
CA THR A 81 6.98 -0.09 -2.37
C THR A 81 5.93 -1.18 -2.13
N PHE A 82 4.93 -1.26 -3.02
CA PHE A 82 3.78 -2.14 -2.86
C PHE A 82 4.15 -3.62 -2.67
N ASN A 83 5.07 -4.15 -3.46
CA ASN A 83 5.57 -5.52 -3.37
C ASN A 83 6.96 -5.61 -2.71
N ALA A 84 7.44 -4.56 -2.05
CA ALA A 84 8.81 -4.45 -1.57
C ALA A 84 9.04 -5.22 -0.25
N GLN A 85 8.53 -6.44 -0.13
CA GLN A 85 8.83 -7.38 0.95
C GLN A 85 9.47 -8.65 0.36
N ALA A 86 10.27 -9.35 1.18
CA ALA A 86 11.15 -10.43 0.73
C ALA A 86 10.41 -11.55 -0.03
N ILE A 87 9.16 -11.85 0.35
CA ILE A 87 8.37 -12.94 -0.24
C ILE A 87 8.02 -12.64 -1.70
N SER A 88 7.53 -11.41 -2.01
CA SER A 88 7.21 -11.02 -3.38
C SER A 88 8.45 -10.68 -4.20
N GLN A 89 9.49 -10.10 -3.58
CA GLN A 89 10.74 -9.80 -4.27
C GLN A 89 11.54 -11.05 -4.65
N ALA A 90 11.31 -12.17 -3.97
CA ALA A 90 11.91 -13.46 -4.36
C ALA A 90 11.43 -13.96 -5.73
N ASP A 91 10.23 -13.57 -6.19
CA ASP A 91 9.73 -13.90 -7.53
C ASP A 91 10.60 -13.25 -8.65
N TYR A 92 11.35 -12.20 -8.30
CA TYR A 92 12.31 -11.51 -9.18
C TYR A 92 13.79 -11.78 -8.81
N GLY A 93 14.05 -12.56 -7.74
CA GLY A 93 15.40 -12.78 -7.21
C GLY A 93 16.05 -11.48 -6.69
N THR A 94 15.26 -10.59 -6.15
CA THR A 94 15.66 -9.26 -5.65
C THR A 94 15.37 -9.05 -4.16
N GLU A 95 15.14 -10.12 -3.43
CA GLU A 95 14.86 -10.09 -1.99
C GLU A 95 15.98 -9.45 -1.16
N ASN A 96 17.22 -9.50 -1.63
CA ASN A 96 18.36 -8.85 -1.02
C ASN A 96 18.35 -7.32 -1.12
N LEU A 97 17.48 -6.75 -1.96
CA LEU A 97 17.32 -5.30 -2.15
C LEU A 97 16.17 -4.71 -1.32
N VAL A 98 15.37 -5.52 -0.64
CA VAL A 98 14.16 -5.10 0.10
C VAL A 98 14.43 -3.91 1.02
N LYS A 99 15.48 -3.97 1.84
CA LYS A 99 15.83 -2.85 2.73
C LYS A 99 16.06 -1.56 1.97
N ARG A 100 16.86 -1.65 0.91
CA ARG A 100 17.23 -0.49 0.10
C ARG A 100 16.04 0.08 -0.64
N ILE A 101 15.18 -0.76 -1.22
CA ILE A 101 13.97 -0.33 -1.94
C ILE A 101 13.06 0.46 -1.00
N ASN A 102 12.75 -0.07 0.18
CA ASN A 102 11.85 0.58 1.12
C ASN A 102 12.42 1.90 1.68
N PHE A 103 13.68 1.89 2.09
CA PHE A 103 14.34 3.09 2.61
C PHE A 103 14.41 4.20 1.57
N GLU A 104 14.93 3.91 0.36
CA GLU A 104 15.07 4.90 -0.69
C GLU A 104 13.70 5.34 -1.25
N GLY A 105 12.71 4.42 -1.34
CA GLY A 105 11.35 4.76 -1.75
C GLY A 105 10.66 5.73 -0.79
N ALA A 106 10.77 5.50 0.51
CA ALA A 106 10.24 6.41 1.53
C ALA A 106 10.96 7.76 1.54
N LYS A 107 12.29 7.75 1.49
CA LYS A 107 13.13 8.94 1.46
C LYS A 107 12.87 9.81 0.22
N LEU A 108 12.66 9.18 -0.94
CA LEU A 108 12.34 9.85 -2.19
C LEU A 108 10.97 10.54 -2.12
N ALA A 109 9.95 9.84 -1.62
CA ALA A 109 8.63 10.41 -1.42
C ALA A 109 8.67 11.58 -0.40
N ARG A 110 9.40 11.43 0.72
CA ARG A 110 9.58 12.48 1.74
C ARG A 110 10.27 13.72 1.16
N LYS A 111 11.33 13.53 0.38
CA LYS A 111 12.03 14.60 -0.32
C LYS A 111 11.07 15.43 -1.16
N VAL A 112 10.24 14.78 -1.98
CA VAL A 112 9.27 15.48 -2.85
C VAL A 112 8.18 16.16 -2.03
N ALA A 113 7.67 15.50 -0.99
CA ALA A 113 6.66 16.09 -0.11
C ALA A 113 7.16 17.36 0.60
N ASP A 114 8.43 17.40 0.97
CA ASP A 114 9.06 18.56 1.64
C ASP A 114 9.32 19.74 0.69
N GLU A 115 9.19 19.57 -0.64
CA GLU A 115 9.26 20.68 -1.61
C GLU A 115 8.01 21.58 -1.54
N PHE A 116 6.91 21.13 -0.94
CA PHE A 116 5.65 21.85 -0.89
C PHE A 116 5.49 22.65 0.41
N PRO A 117 5.01 23.91 0.34
CA PRO A 117 4.90 24.77 1.53
C PRO A 117 3.80 24.33 2.49
N GLN A 118 2.77 23.62 2.01
CA GLN A 118 1.73 23.04 2.85
C GLN A 118 2.18 21.70 3.42
N PRO A 119 1.72 21.29 4.62
CA PRO A 119 1.99 19.96 5.14
C PRO A 119 1.54 18.87 4.16
N ARG A 120 2.49 18.02 3.76
CA ARG A 120 2.25 16.83 2.94
C ARG A 120 2.75 15.61 3.68
N PHE A 121 2.04 14.51 3.57
CA PHE A 121 2.32 13.28 4.29
C PHE A 121 2.75 12.17 3.34
N VAL A 122 3.52 11.24 3.86
CA VAL A 122 4.00 10.07 3.12
C VAL A 122 3.46 8.82 3.76
N ALA A 123 2.73 8.02 2.98
CA ALA A 123 2.26 6.71 3.36
C ALA A 123 3.20 5.65 2.78
N GLY A 124 3.87 4.90 3.63
CA GLY A 124 4.70 3.76 3.24
C GLY A 124 3.83 2.57 2.90
N THR A 125 3.77 2.23 1.62
CA THR A 125 2.90 1.18 1.09
C THR A 125 3.45 -0.19 1.41
N MET A 126 2.62 -1.03 2.01
CA MET A 126 2.83 -2.43 2.35
C MET A 126 1.67 -3.25 1.73
N GLY A 127 1.85 -3.70 0.50
CA GLY A 127 0.85 -4.48 -0.23
C GLY A 127 0.80 -5.95 0.20
N PRO A 128 -0.11 -6.76 -0.38
CA PRO A 128 -0.21 -8.17 -0.07
C PRO A 128 1.01 -8.94 -0.57
N THR A 129 1.27 -10.08 0.07
CA THR A 129 2.24 -11.05 -0.47
C THR A 129 1.59 -11.93 -1.52
N THR A 130 2.42 -12.59 -2.33
CA THR A 130 1.97 -13.62 -3.28
C THR A 130 1.53 -14.91 -2.58
N ARG A 131 1.59 -14.98 -1.25
CA ARG A 131 1.19 -16.13 -0.42
C ARG A 131 0.15 -15.71 0.62
N LEU A 132 -0.95 -16.49 0.74
CA LEU A 132 -2.03 -16.25 1.69
C LEU A 132 -2.06 -17.35 2.77
N LEU A 133 -2.35 -16.94 4.01
CA LEU A 133 -2.40 -17.87 5.15
C LEU A 133 -3.71 -18.64 5.22
N SER A 134 -4.82 -18.04 4.76
CA SER A 134 -6.15 -18.68 4.80
C SER A 134 -6.42 -19.59 3.61
N ILE A 135 -5.67 -19.48 2.53
CA ILE A 135 -5.89 -20.22 1.27
C ILE A 135 -4.67 -21.09 1.01
N SER A 136 -4.91 -22.36 0.64
CA SER A 136 -3.87 -23.27 0.17
C SER A 136 -3.77 -23.21 -1.36
N ASP A 137 -2.56 -23.24 -1.87
CA ASP A 137 -2.27 -23.36 -3.30
C ASP A 137 -2.42 -24.83 -3.77
N ASP A 138 -2.54 -25.79 -2.82
CA ASP A 138 -2.66 -27.23 -3.06
C ASP A 138 -4.08 -27.69 -2.71
N ALA A 139 -4.90 -27.91 -3.74
CA ALA A 139 -6.29 -28.32 -3.56
C ALA A 139 -6.42 -29.77 -2.99
N GLU A 140 -5.41 -30.64 -3.18
CA GLU A 140 -5.38 -31.99 -2.65
C GLU A 140 -4.93 -32.03 -1.18
N HIS A 141 -4.19 -31.00 -0.76
CA HIS A 141 -3.68 -30.85 0.59
C HIS A 141 -4.02 -29.48 1.17
N PRO A 142 -5.31 -29.21 1.45
CA PRO A 142 -5.76 -27.88 1.91
C PRO A 142 -5.21 -27.50 3.29
N GLU A 143 -4.65 -28.42 4.05
CA GLU A 143 -3.95 -28.17 5.32
C GLU A 143 -2.56 -27.56 5.13
N LYS A 144 -1.95 -27.73 3.96
CA LYS A 144 -0.62 -27.14 3.66
C LYS A 144 -0.75 -25.65 3.42
N ARG A 145 0.23 -24.93 3.92
CA ARG A 145 0.41 -23.48 3.68
C ARG A 145 1.76 -23.22 3.06
N ALA A 146 1.77 -22.35 2.05
CA ALA A 146 3.00 -21.94 1.37
C ALA A 146 3.90 -21.05 2.26
N ILE A 147 3.34 -20.49 3.34
CA ILE A 147 4.05 -19.62 4.27
C ILE A 147 3.50 -19.76 5.68
N THR A 148 4.32 -19.46 6.69
CA THR A 148 3.88 -19.36 8.08
C THR A 148 3.61 -17.92 8.49
N TYR A 149 2.85 -17.74 9.57
CA TYR A 149 2.58 -16.42 10.15
C TYR A 149 3.88 -15.68 10.54
N ASP A 150 4.82 -16.38 11.14
CA ASP A 150 6.09 -15.80 11.60
C ASP A 150 6.96 -15.34 10.42
N GLN A 151 7.00 -16.11 9.33
CA GLN A 151 7.71 -15.71 8.12
C GLN A 151 7.10 -14.44 7.51
N LEU A 152 5.78 -14.36 7.49
CA LEU A 152 5.07 -13.20 6.98
C LEU A 152 5.30 -11.96 7.86
N LEU A 153 5.23 -12.15 9.19
CA LEU A 153 5.48 -11.09 10.17
C LEU A 153 6.90 -10.53 10.02
N GLU A 154 7.92 -11.37 9.91
CA GLU A 154 9.31 -10.89 9.76
C GLU A 154 9.53 -10.16 8.41
N ALA A 155 8.94 -10.64 7.31
CA ALA A 155 9.02 -9.97 6.01
C ALA A 155 8.40 -8.57 6.04
N TYR A 156 7.22 -8.42 6.62
CA TYR A 156 6.57 -7.12 6.78
C TYR A 156 7.28 -6.22 7.79
N LYS A 157 7.87 -6.78 8.84
CA LYS A 157 8.62 -6.01 9.85
C LYS A 157 9.87 -5.38 9.26
N GLU A 158 10.62 -6.12 8.43
CA GLU A 158 11.77 -5.58 7.71
C GLU A 158 11.35 -4.43 6.80
N GLN A 159 10.26 -4.58 6.04
CA GLN A 159 9.67 -3.53 5.20
C GLN A 159 9.30 -2.30 6.03
N ALA A 160 8.50 -2.47 7.08
CA ALA A 160 8.01 -1.38 7.92
C ALA A 160 9.12 -0.58 8.58
N LEU A 161 10.18 -1.24 9.09
CA LEU A 161 11.33 -0.57 9.70
C LEU A 161 12.03 0.35 8.71
N GLN A 162 12.26 -0.11 7.48
CA GLN A 162 12.94 0.70 6.47
C GLN A 162 12.08 1.87 5.97
N LEU A 163 10.75 1.67 5.86
CA LEU A 163 9.82 2.73 5.54
C LEU A 163 9.84 3.84 6.61
N ILE A 164 9.80 3.47 7.89
CA ILE A 164 9.89 4.42 9.01
C ILE A 164 11.23 5.16 9.00
N GLU A 165 12.33 4.46 8.79
CA GLU A 165 13.67 5.05 8.73
C GLU A 165 13.79 6.04 7.57
N GLY A 166 13.15 5.73 6.41
CA GLY A 166 13.07 6.61 5.25
C GLY A 166 12.16 7.83 5.43
N GLY A 167 11.37 7.90 6.51
CA GLY A 167 10.65 9.12 6.92
C GLY A 167 9.16 9.14 6.58
N VAL A 168 8.48 7.99 6.57
CA VAL A 168 7.02 7.96 6.41
C VAL A 168 6.28 8.47 7.65
N ASP A 169 5.08 9.00 7.42
CA ASP A 169 4.13 9.42 8.47
C ASP A 169 3.09 8.34 8.76
N ILE A 170 2.85 7.46 7.78
CA ILE A 170 1.83 6.42 7.82
C ILE A 170 2.45 5.12 7.31
N LEU A 171 2.14 3.99 7.94
CA LEU A 171 2.31 2.66 7.34
C LEU A 171 0.96 2.22 6.77
N LEU A 172 0.89 2.09 5.45
CA LEU A 172 -0.32 1.72 4.72
C LEU A 172 -0.29 0.23 4.37
N VAL A 173 -0.99 -0.57 5.16
CA VAL A 173 -1.26 -1.99 4.86
C VAL A 173 -2.46 -2.03 3.93
N GLU A 174 -2.22 -2.20 2.64
CA GLU A 174 -3.29 -2.09 1.63
C GLU A 174 -3.54 -3.36 0.83
N THR A 175 -4.67 -3.38 0.12
CA THR A 175 -5.10 -4.50 -0.72
C THR A 175 -5.21 -5.80 0.06
N CYS A 176 -5.69 -5.70 1.31
CA CYS A 176 -5.83 -6.87 2.18
C CYS A 176 -6.90 -7.81 1.64
N LEU A 177 -6.49 -8.99 1.22
CA LEU A 177 -7.35 -10.06 0.70
C LEU A 177 -7.68 -11.12 1.77
N ASP A 178 -6.88 -11.14 2.85
CA ASP A 178 -6.91 -12.13 3.93
C ASP A 178 -6.69 -11.43 5.28
N PRO A 179 -7.63 -11.50 6.23
CA PRO A 179 -7.49 -10.89 7.55
C PRO A 179 -6.30 -11.42 8.35
N ILE A 180 -5.86 -12.67 8.15
CA ILE A 180 -4.71 -13.22 8.87
C ILE A 180 -3.42 -12.58 8.35
N ASN A 181 -3.28 -12.41 7.03
CA ASN A 181 -2.17 -11.66 6.44
C ASN A 181 -2.17 -10.21 6.94
N ALA A 182 -3.34 -9.56 6.96
CA ALA A 182 -3.47 -8.20 7.49
C ALA A 182 -3.03 -8.10 8.96
N LYS A 183 -3.41 -9.06 9.80
CA LYS A 183 -2.97 -9.12 11.21
C LYS A 183 -1.46 -9.25 11.34
N ALA A 184 -0.82 -10.08 10.52
CA ALA A 184 0.63 -10.20 10.51
C ALA A 184 1.32 -8.88 10.11
N ALA A 185 0.80 -8.20 9.06
CA ALA A 185 1.31 -6.91 8.64
C ALA A 185 1.12 -5.82 9.70
N ILE A 186 -0.05 -5.77 10.37
CA ILE A 186 -0.31 -4.82 11.46
C ILE A 186 0.59 -5.09 12.66
N ALA A 187 0.79 -6.36 13.04
CA ALA A 187 1.70 -6.73 14.12
C ALA A 187 3.15 -6.34 13.80
N ALA A 188 3.57 -6.53 12.55
CA ALA A 188 4.87 -6.10 12.05
C ALA A 188 5.03 -4.58 12.09
N ALA A 189 4.02 -3.83 11.62
CA ALA A 189 3.99 -2.38 11.66
C ALA A 189 4.04 -1.84 13.11
N ASN A 190 3.24 -2.42 14.01
CA ASN A 190 3.27 -2.10 15.44
C ASN A 190 4.68 -2.29 16.03
N ASN A 191 5.28 -3.46 15.79
CA ASN A 191 6.63 -3.76 16.29
C ASN A 191 7.66 -2.77 15.73
N ALA A 192 7.56 -2.39 14.44
CA ALA A 192 8.46 -1.43 13.82
C ALA A 192 8.32 -0.03 14.42
N ILE A 193 7.08 0.44 14.70
CA ILE A 193 6.83 1.72 15.37
C ILE A 193 7.43 1.73 16.77
N GLU A 194 7.22 0.68 17.55
CA GLU A 194 7.74 0.59 18.91
C GLU A 194 9.27 0.51 18.94
N LEU A 195 9.88 -0.28 18.05
CA LEU A 195 11.34 -0.40 17.94
C LEU A 195 12.02 0.90 17.49
N SER A 196 11.38 1.65 16.59
CA SER A 196 11.91 2.93 16.08
C SER A 196 11.68 4.10 17.05
N GLY A 197 10.80 3.97 18.03
CA GLY A 197 10.37 5.05 18.92
C GLY A 197 9.50 6.12 18.23
N ARG A 198 9.01 5.87 17.01
CA ARG A 198 8.25 6.81 16.18
C ARG A 198 6.74 6.69 16.44
N ALA A 199 6.31 6.90 17.69
CA ALA A 199 4.92 6.75 18.13
C ALA A 199 3.91 7.67 17.39
N GLU A 200 4.39 8.67 16.68
CA GLU A 200 3.57 9.55 15.83
C GLU A 200 3.16 8.91 14.50
N VAL A 201 3.81 7.83 14.06
CA VAL A 201 3.45 7.10 12.84
C VAL A 201 2.10 6.42 13.05
N SER A 202 1.21 6.60 12.08
CA SER A 202 -0.12 5.97 12.07
C SER A 202 -0.10 4.68 11.25
N ILE A 203 -1.00 3.76 11.54
CA ILE A 203 -1.27 2.60 10.69
C ILE A 203 -2.62 2.83 10.00
N MET A 204 -2.64 2.70 8.68
CA MET A 204 -3.80 2.68 7.83
C MET A 204 -3.94 1.29 7.24
N VAL A 205 -5.14 0.70 7.35
CA VAL A 205 -5.40 -0.66 6.87
C VAL A 205 -6.51 -0.60 5.84
N SER A 206 -6.28 -1.14 4.65
CA SER A 206 -7.25 -1.08 3.55
C SER A 206 -7.53 -2.47 2.97
N ALA A 207 -8.79 -2.87 2.99
CA ALA A 207 -9.25 -4.15 2.43
C ALA A 207 -9.60 -4.02 0.94
N THR A 208 -9.47 -5.13 0.24
CA THR A 208 -10.01 -5.28 -1.12
C THR A 208 -11.14 -6.28 -1.09
N VAL A 209 -12.34 -5.81 -1.44
CA VAL A 209 -13.54 -6.66 -1.54
C VAL A 209 -13.71 -7.13 -2.98
N THR A 210 -14.11 -8.39 -3.16
CA THR A 210 -14.11 -9.05 -4.47
C THR A 210 -15.49 -9.22 -5.07
N ASP A 211 -16.55 -8.97 -4.28
CA ASP A 211 -17.92 -9.14 -4.73
C ASP A 211 -18.87 -8.06 -4.19
N SER A 212 -20.11 -8.05 -4.71
CA SER A 212 -21.17 -7.14 -4.29
C SER A 212 -21.63 -7.34 -2.83
N ASN A 213 -21.29 -8.46 -2.20
CA ASN A 213 -21.59 -8.73 -0.79
C ASN A 213 -20.51 -8.18 0.15
N ALA A 214 -19.55 -7.46 -0.39
CA ALA A 214 -18.42 -6.88 0.34
C ALA A 214 -17.59 -7.95 1.07
N ARG A 215 -17.27 -9.05 0.37
CA ARG A 215 -16.40 -10.12 0.89
C ARG A 215 -14.99 -10.00 0.34
N LEU A 216 -14.03 -10.29 1.20
CA LEU A 216 -12.64 -10.47 0.84
C LEU A 216 -12.47 -11.83 0.10
N LEU A 217 -11.34 -12.01 -0.58
CA LEU A 217 -11.01 -13.28 -1.27
C LEU A 217 -11.06 -14.49 -0.31
N SER A 218 -10.67 -14.32 0.94
CA SER A 218 -10.74 -15.33 2.00
C SER A 218 -12.14 -15.57 2.55
N GLY A 219 -13.19 -14.88 2.03
CA GLY A 219 -14.60 -15.10 2.30
C GLY A 219 -15.22 -14.27 3.42
N GLN A 220 -14.43 -13.59 4.26
CA GLN A 220 -14.95 -12.71 5.33
C GLN A 220 -15.59 -11.46 4.73
N ASN A 221 -16.66 -10.98 5.36
CA ASN A 221 -17.26 -9.69 5.01
C ASN A 221 -16.48 -8.52 5.63
N ILE A 222 -16.78 -7.30 5.18
CA ILE A 222 -16.04 -6.12 5.59
C ILE A 222 -16.18 -5.79 7.09
N GLU A 223 -17.30 -6.10 7.70
CA GLU A 223 -17.51 -5.89 9.14
C GLU A 223 -16.62 -6.83 9.97
N ALA A 224 -16.56 -8.10 9.57
CA ALA A 224 -15.67 -9.09 10.23
C ALA A 224 -14.19 -8.71 10.05
N PHE A 225 -13.83 -8.16 8.88
CA PHE A 225 -12.49 -7.63 8.66
C PHE A 225 -12.21 -6.44 9.57
N ALA A 226 -13.10 -5.46 9.62
CA ALA A 226 -12.93 -4.27 10.46
C ALA A 226 -12.76 -4.64 11.94
N GLU A 227 -13.59 -5.54 12.47
CA GLU A 227 -13.46 -6.07 13.84
C GLU A 227 -12.12 -6.78 14.04
N ALA A 228 -11.71 -7.60 13.06
CA ALA A 228 -10.47 -8.36 13.14
C ALA A 228 -9.22 -7.48 13.22
N VAL A 229 -9.22 -6.28 12.61
CA VAL A 229 -8.03 -5.43 12.51
C VAL A 229 -8.06 -4.21 13.45
N ALA A 230 -9.23 -3.70 13.83
CA ALA A 230 -9.38 -2.46 14.60
C ALA A 230 -8.65 -2.49 15.95
N SER A 231 -8.60 -3.63 16.61
CA SER A 231 -8.00 -3.82 17.94
C SER A 231 -6.58 -4.38 17.91
N CYS A 232 -6.03 -4.68 16.71
CA CYS A 232 -4.72 -5.32 16.58
C CYS A 232 -3.57 -4.40 17.02
N SER A 233 -3.74 -3.08 16.94
CA SER A 233 -2.74 -2.09 17.38
C SER A 233 -3.41 -0.79 17.77
N LYS A 234 -2.89 -0.13 18.81
CA LYS A 234 -3.28 1.24 19.18
C LYS A 234 -2.96 2.28 18.12
N TYR A 235 -2.06 1.97 17.19
CA TYR A 235 -1.65 2.83 16.08
C TYR A 235 -2.52 2.71 14.84
N VAL A 236 -3.51 1.78 14.82
CA VAL A 236 -4.50 1.70 13.74
C VAL A 236 -5.48 2.87 13.90
N ASP A 237 -5.32 3.89 13.07
CA ASP A 237 -6.16 5.09 13.08
C ASP A 237 -7.21 5.05 11.96
N ILE A 238 -6.92 4.36 10.85
CA ILE A 238 -7.75 4.38 9.64
C ILE A 238 -7.99 2.96 9.17
N ILE A 239 -9.24 2.66 8.80
CA ILE A 239 -9.63 1.41 8.13
C ILE A 239 -10.37 1.80 6.83
N GLY A 240 -10.07 1.13 5.73
CA GLY A 240 -10.62 1.53 4.44
C GLY A 240 -10.79 0.42 3.43
N LEU A 241 -11.12 0.85 2.22
CA LEU A 241 -11.28 0.01 1.03
C LEU A 241 -10.45 0.56 -0.12
N ASN A 242 -9.82 -0.32 -0.89
CA ASN A 242 -9.12 0.06 -2.11
C ASN A 242 -9.28 -0.98 -3.21
N CYS A 243 -9.03 -0.57 -4.46
CA CYS A 243 -9.00 -1.42 -5.64
C CYS A 243 -10.30 -2.18 -5.96
N SER A 244 -10.23 -3.10 -6.92
CA SER A 244 -11.29 -4.04 -7.32
C SER A 244 -12.54 -3.41 -7.94
N MET A 245 -13.05 -2.31 -7.42
CA MET A 245 -14.32 -1.70 -7.82
C MET A 245 -14.15 -0.23 -8.21
N GLY A 246 -15.02 0.24 -9.10
CA GLY A 246 -15.22 1.67 -9.34
C GLY A 246 -16.02 2.33 -8.20
N VAL A 247 -16.08 3.67 -8.23
CA VAL A 247 -16.69 4.50 -7.17
C VAL A 247 -18.09 4.03 -6.78
N GLU A 248 -18.99 3.87 -7.75
CA GLU A 248 -20.40 3.53 -7.48
C GLU A 248 -20.56 2.17 -6.77
N ALA A 249 -19.77 1.17 -7.21
CA ALA A 249 -19.83 -0.17 -6.63
C ALA A 249 -19.19 -0.23 -5.22
N MET A 250 -18.24 0.69 -4.93
CA MET A 250 -17.57 0.75 -3.65
C MET A 250 -18.37 1.48 -2.56
N LEU A 251 -19.33 2.34 -2.93
CA LEU A 251 -20.13 3.11 -1.97
C LEU A 251 -20.92 2.25 -0.96
N PRO A 252 -21.65 1.17 -1.36
CA PRO A 252 -22.38 0.34 -0.40
C PRO A 252 -21.47 -0.32 0.65
N PRO A 253 -20.37 -1.02 0.29
CA PRO A 253 -19.47 -1.58 1.29
C PRO A 253 -18.78 -0.52 2.14
N LEU A 254 -18.47 0.67 1.59
CA LEU A 254 -17.89 1.78 2.32
C LEU A 254 -18.85 2.32 3.41
N ARG A 255 -20.14 2.46 3.09
CA ARG A 255 -21.16 2.89 4.08
C ARG A 255 -21.27 1.88 5.20
N ARG A 256 -21.32 0.59 4.90
CA ARG A 256 -21.34 -0.48 5.91
C ARG A 256 -20.11 -0.41 6.82
N LEU A 257 -18.94 -0.20 6.24
CA LEU A 257 -17.71 -0.01 7.02
C LEU A 257 -17.80 1.22 7.93
N ALA A 258 -18.23 2.36 7.39
CA ALA A 258 -18.33 3.61 8.14
C ALA A 258 -19.34 3.57 9.30
N GLU A 259 -20.43 2.83 9.14
CA GLU A 259 -21.41 2.61 10.21
C GLU A 259 -20.89 1.67 11.31
N TYR A 260 -19.97 0.78 10.95
CA TYR A 260 -19.49 -0.26 11.85
C TYR A 260 -18.24 0.14 12.65
N THR A 261 -17.32 0.91 12.07
CA THR A 261 -16.05 1.25 12.72
C THR A 261 -16.08 2.63 13.39
N SER A 262 -15.39 2.76 14.53
CA SER A 262 -15.11 4.05 15.16
C SER A 262 -13.81 4.70 14.66
N LYS A 263 -13.09 4.04 13.75
CA LYS A 263 -11.85 4.56 13.15
C LYS A 263 -12.18 5.52 12.00
N TYR A 264 -11.24 6.36 11.62
CA TYR A 264 -11.34 7.10 10.35
C TYR A 264 -11.48 6.13 9.19
N VAL A 265 -12.19 6.55 8.15
CA VAL A 265 -12.47 5.71 6.99
C VAL A 265 -11.76 6.26 5.77
N SER A 266 -11.08 5.38 5.02
CA SER A 266 -10.47 5.71 3.75
C SER A 266 -11.10 4.96 2.59
N VAL A 267 -11.04 5.55 1.40
CA VAL A 267 -11.50 4.92 0.16
C VAL A 267 -10.58 5.28 -0.99
N HIS A 268 -10.18 4.26 -1.77
CA HIS A 268 -9.31 4.42 -2.92
C HIS A 268 -9.82 3.53 -4.08
N PRO A 269 -10.90 3.94 -4.76
CA PRO A 269 -11.54 3.15 -5.81
C PRO A 269 -10.73 3.19 -7.11
N ASN A 270 -10.94 2.18 -7.95
CA ASN A 270 -10.47 2.24 -9.33
C ASN A 270 -11.25 3.30 -10.12
N ALA A 271 -10.63 3.86 -11.15
CA ALA A 271 -11.29 4.74 -12.13
C ALA A 271 -12.18 3.92 -13.11
N GLY A 272 -13.10 3.13 -12.56
CA GLY A 272 -13.91 2.14 -13.27
C GLY A 272 -13.27 0.74 -13.25
N LEU A 273 -13.75 -0.13 -14.15
CA LEU A 273 -13.13 -1.43 -14.42
C LEU A 273 -12.24 -1.32 -15.66
N PRO A 274 -11.15 -2.11 -15.75
CA PRO A 274 -10.31 -2.08 -16.94
C PRO A 274 -11.11 -2.56 -18.16
N ASN A 275 -11.00 -1.82 -19.26
CA ASN A 275 -11.55 -2.21 -20.55
C ASN A 275 -10.72 -3.35 -21.19
N GLN A 276 -11.10 -3.82 -22.38
CA GLN A 276 -10.39 -4.89 -23.10
C GLN A 276 -8.91 -4.58 -23.40
N MET A 277 -8.52 -3.30 -23.34
CA MET A 277 -7.14 -2.83 -23.54
C MET A 277 -6.42 -2.59 -22.19
N GLY A 278 -7.05 -2.92 -21.06
CA GLY A 278 -6.50 -2.68 -19.72
C GLY A 278 -6.53 -1.23 -19.26
N GLN A 279 -7.26 -0.35 -19.95
CA GLN A 279 -7.39 1.07 -19.62
C GLN A 279 -8.61 1.32 -18.74
N TYR A 280 -8.54 2.35 -17.91
CA TYR A 280 -9.61 2.77 -17.01
C TYR A 280 -10.30 4.01 -17.57
N ASP A 281 -11.64 3.95 -17.75
CA ASP A 281 -12.41 4.91 -18.52
C ASP A 281 -13.29 5.88 -17.69
N ALA A 282 -13.23 5.82 -16.36
CA ALA A 282 -13.99 6.76 -15.55
C ALA A 282 -13.41 8.18 -15.65
N SER A 283 -14.26 9.15 -15.98
CA SER A 283 -13.84 10.55 -16.08
C SER A 283 -13.54 11.15 -14.69
N PRO A 284 -12.75 12.25 -14.61
CA PRO A 284 -12.51 12.96 -13.36
C PRO A 284 -13.83 13.41 -12.68
N GLU A 285 -14.84 13.84 -13.44
CA GLU A 285 -16.15 14.26 -12.90
C GLU A 285 -16.85 13.07 -12.21
N LYS A 286 -16.77 11.87 -12.83
CA LYS A 286 -17.35 10.66 -12.25
C LYS A 286 -16.64 10.23 -10.97
N MET A 287 -15.32 10.48 -10.88
CA MET A 287 -14.55 10.19 -9.68
C MET A 287 -14.81 11.20 -8.55
N ALA A 288 -15.23 12.43 -8.88
CA ALA A 288 -15.45 13.51 -7.92
C ALA A 288 -16.87 13.55 -7.32
N THR A 289 -17.83 12.79 -7.87
CA THR A 289 -19.22 12.69 -7.37
C THR A 289 -19.38 11.65 -6.28
#